data_f2eb1b85adc48c8a0c03fb08369ae5c9
#
_entry.id   f2eb1b85adc48c8a0c03fb08369ae5c9
#
_cell.length_a   1.000
_cell.length_b   1.000
_cell.length_c   1.000
_cell.angle_alpha   90.00
_cell.angle_beta   90.00
_cell.angle_gamma   90.00
#
_symmetry.space_group_name_H-M   'P 1'
#
loop_
_entity.id
_entity.type
_entity.pdbx_description
1 polymer ?
#
loop_
_entity_poly.entity_id
_entity_poly.type
_entity_poly.pdbx_seq_one_letter_code
_entity_poly.pdbx_strand_id
1 'polypeptide(L)'
;MKRVLTALALCLALSGCLPTSSENRQTDEQGRVSGTFTGTGQGKQGEIKVDVMIDQNQIQHIEILSHNEIPGFDTAMVQMSDEILSKNSLQVEAVSGATYTSKGFLEAVQDALDQAGIREDQLGWSDEEREEQKIECDVLIVGGGGAGFAAAIEALTQSDDEICIVEKMSFGGGNTRMSGGEFAAPGNWVQLQEGIDNDSPELFYEDLMKGGKNLGNPELVRIL
;
A
#
# COMPACT_ATOMS: atom_id res chain seq x y z
N MET A 1 52.08 56.18 -25.16
CA MET A 1 51.28 55.32 -24.30
C MET A 1 49.86 55.28 -24.84
N LYS A 2 49.51 54.28 -25.62
CA LYS A 2 48.16 54.03 -26.12
C LYS A 2 47.92 52.53 -26.03
N ARG A 3 47.01 52.13 -25.10
CA ARG A 3 46.59 50.73 -24.97
C ARG A 3 45.51 50.43 -25.98
N VAL A 4 45.77 49.46 -26.85
CA VAL A 4 44.78 48.89 -27.79
C VAL A 4 44.02 47.79 -27.03
N LEU A 5 42.71 47.97 -26.89
CA LEU A 5 41.81 46.96 -26.33
C LEU A 5 41.29 46.12 -27.47
N THR A 6 41.67 44.86 -27.51
CA THR A 6 41.13 43.89 -28.50
C THR A 6 39.90 43.22 -27.83
N ALA A 7 38.72 43.50 -28.39
CA ALA A 7 37.49 42.85 -28.03
C ALA A 7 37.39 41.48 -28.71
N LEU A 8 37.39 40.41 -27.94
CA LEU A 8 37.12 39.05 -28.42
C LEU A 8 35.63 38.79 -28.32
N ALA A 9 34.97 38.72 -29.48
CA ALA A 9 33.56 38.33 -29.55
C ALA A 9 33.44 36.82 -29.39
N LEU A 10 32.87 36.38 -28.28
CA LEU A 10 32.54 34.98 -28.00
C LEU A 10 31.13 34.71 -28.53
N CYS A 11 31.01 34.03 -29.68
CA CYS A 11 29.73 33.48 -30.15
C CYS A 11 29.30 32.32 -29.26
N LEU A 12 28.32 32.54 -28.38
CA LEU A 12 27.60 31.47 -27.70
C LEU A 12 26.59 30.86 -28.69
N ALA A 13 26.91 29.67 -29.20
CA ALA A 13 25.93 28.81 -29.85
C ALA A 13 24.98 28.25 -28.75
N LEU A 14 23.76 28.78 -28.69
CA LEU A 14 22.65 28.19 -27.91
C LEU A 14 22.18 26.94 -28.66
N SER A 15 22.80 25.80 -28.35
CA SER A 15 22.18 24.49 -28.62
C SER A 15 21.10 24.29 -27.57
N GLY A 16 19.86 24.51 -27.96
CA GLY A 16 18.71 24.16 -27.18
C GLY A 16 18.60 22.64 -27.08
N CYS A 17 19.16 22.03 -26.03
CA CYS A 17 18.69 20.75 -25.56
C CYS A 17 17.42 20.99 -24.77
N LEU A 18 16.30 20.46 -25.29
CA LEU A 18 15.10 20.24 -24.51
C LEU A 18 15.48 19.35 -23.31
N PRO A 19 15.08 19.65 -22.09
CA PRO A 19 15.31 18.74 -20.98
C PRO A 19 14.40 17.52 -21.19
N THR A 20 14.98 16.42 -21.64
CA THR A 20 14.47 15.10 -21.29
C THR A 20 14.55 15.00 -19.78
N SER A 21 13.44 14.61 -19.16
CA SER A 21 13.27 14.35 -17.74
C SER A 21 14.31 13.35 -17.23
N SER A 22 15.41 13.82 -16.77
CA SER A 22 16.39 13.08 -15.95
C SER A 22 17.13 14.11 -15.10
N GLU A 23 16.63 14.40 -13.86
CA GLU A 23 17.31 13.74 -12.79
C GLU A 23 18.49 14.50 -12.29
N ASN A 24 18.29 14.93 -11.10
CA ASN A 24 19.35 15.48 -10.26
C ASN A 24 20.14 14.32 -9.60
N ARG A 25 20.53 13.28 -10.37
CA ARG A 25 21.34 12.19 -9.85
C ARG A 25 22.69 12.70 -9.43
N GLN A 26 22.98 12.57 -8.15
CA GLN A 26 24.29 12.84 -7.56
C GLN A 26 24.86 11.54 -7.01
N THR A 27 26.15 11.34 -7.14
CA THR A 27 26.86 10.20 -6.54
C THR A 27 28.02 10.74 -5.73
N ASP A 28 28.07 10.36 -4.46
CA ASP A 28 29.16 10.79 -3.57
C ASP A 28 30.44 9.97 -3.78
N GLU A 29 31.51 10.32 -3.03
CA GLU A 29 32.81 9.65 -3.12
C GLU A 29 32.76 8.15 -2.69
N GLN A 30 31.74 7.75 -1.94
CA GLN A 30 31.49 6.38 -1.52
C GLN A 30 30.61 5.60 -2.51
N GLY A 31 30.17 6.24 -3.60
CA GLY A 31 29.32 5.64 -4.63
C GLY A 31 27.85 5.61 -4.26
N ARG A 32 27.42 6.34 -3.19
CA ARG A 32 26.00 6.43 -2.80
C ARG A 32 25.27 7.43 -3.66
N VAL A 33 24.04 7.13 -4.00
CA VAL A 33 23.21 7.90 -4.94
C VAL A 33 22.22 8.78 -4.17
N SER A 34 22.07 10.02 -4.62
CA SER A 34 21.01 10.94 -4.20
C SER A 34 20.30 11.51 -5.43
N GLY A 35 19.00 11.74 -5.33
CA GLY A 35 18.17 12.29 -6.41
C GLY A 35 16.71 11.87 -6.31
N THR A 36 15.90 12.30 -7.29
CA THR A 36 14.51 11.86 -7.45
C THR A 36 14.39 11.08 -8.75
N PHE A 37 13.79 9.92 -8.69
CA PHE A 37 13.66 8.99 -9.80
C PHE A 37 12.20 8.58 -9.98
N THR A 38 11.73 8.64 -11.23
CA THR A 38 10.36 8.29 -11.56
C THR A 38 10.31 6.84 -11.99
N GLY A 39 9.42 6.05 -11.38
CA GLY A 39 9.19 4.67 -11.79
C GLY A 39 7.74 4.39 -12.11
N THR A 40 7.52 3.30 -12.84
CA THR A 40 6.19 2.84 -13.27
C THR A 40 6.01 1.35 -12.97
N GLY A 41 4.76 0.96 -12.67
CA GLY A 41 4.39 -0.43 -12.46
C GLY A 41 2.94 -0.68 -12.82
N GLN A 42 2.57 -1.95 -13.01
CA GLN A 42 1.24 -2.34 -13.47
C GLN A 42 0.34 -2.74 -12.29
N GLY A 43 -0.57 -1.85 -11.92
CA GLY A 43 -1.63 -2.14 -10.95
C GLY A 43 -2.81 -2.91 -11.54
N LYS A 44 -3.90 -3.02 -10.76
CA LYS A 44 -5.10 -3.74 -11.18
C LYS A 44 -5.88 -3.01 -12.29
N GLN A 45 -5.95 -1.68 -12.21
CA GLN A 45 -6.73 -0.84 -13.13
C GLN A 45 -5.87 -0.09 -14.15
N GLY A 46 -4.56 -0.25 -14.12
CA GLY A 46 -3.66 0.41 -15.05
C GLY A 46 -2.29 0.73 -14.45
N GLU A 47 -1.58 1.61 -15.12
CA GLU A 47 -0.26 2.05 -14.69
C GLU A 47 -0.33 2.83 -13.37
N ILE A 48 0.61 2.53 -12.49
CA ILE A 48 0.91 3.30 -11.28
C ILE A 48 2.25 3.99 -11.54
N LYS A 49 2.31 5.30 -11.30
CA LYS A 49 3.52 6.09 -11.49
C LYS A 49 3.91 6.78 -10.19
N VAL A 50 5.18 6.65 -9.81
CA VAL A 50 5.72 7.22 -8.57
C VAL A 50 7.00 8.01 -8.81
N ASP A 51 7.26 8.99 -7.96
CA ASP A 51 8.58 9.60 -7.77
C ASP A 51 9.17 9.12 -6.46
N VAL A 52 10.39 8.62 -6.50
CA VAL A 52 11.15 8.15 -5.33
C VAL A 52 12.32 9.10 -5.10
N MET A 53 12.29 9.80 -3.99
CA MET A 53 13.39 10.65 -3.53
C MET A 53 14.36 9.81 -2.70
N ILE A 54 15.61 9.80 -3.12
CA ILE A 54 16.69 9.03 -2.52
C ILE A 54 17.77 9.99 -2.04
N ASP A 55 18.28 9.77 -0.84
CA ASP A 55 19.47 10.43 -0.33
C ASP A 55 20.44 9.40 0.26
N GLN A 56 21.66 9.38 -0.29
CA GLN A 56 22.73 8.45 0.13
C GLN A 56 22.30 6.97 0.18
N ASN A 57 21.58 6.51 -0.85
CA ASN A 57 20.97 5.17 -0.95
C ASN A 57 19.85 4.90 0.09
N GLN A 58 19.29 5.92 0.69
CA GLN A 58 18.12 5.80 1.56
C GLN A 58 16.90 6.41 0.87
N ILE A 59 15.80 5.72 0.87
CA ILE A 59 14.53 6.22 0.37
C ILE A 59 13.98 7.20 1.40
N GLN A 60 13.88 8.48 1.03
CA GLN A 60 13.42 9.55 1.92
C GLN A 60 11.94 9.85 1.74
N HIS A 61 11.42 9.70 0.53
CA HIS A 61 10.03 9.99 0.21
C HIS A 61 9.61 9.22 -1.04
N ILE A 62 8.32 8.85 -1.09
CA ILE A 62 7.68 8.26 -2.26
C ILE A 62 6.42 9.08 -2.54
N GLU A 63 6.37 9.73 -3.69
CA GLU A 63 5.20 10.47 -4.16
C GLU A 63 4.47 9.66 -5.23
N ILE A 64 3.16 9.46 -5.04
CA ILE A 64 2.31 8.80 -6.03
C ILE A 64 1.84 9.86 -7.03
N LEU A 65 2.39 9.86 -8.23
CA LEU A 65 2.09 10.85 -9.25
C LEU A 65 0.75 10.60 -9.95
N SER A 66 0.47 9.35 -10.27
CA SER A 66 -0.79 8.95 -10.93
C SER A 66 -1.08 7.47 -10.77
N HIS A 67 -2.37 7.14 -10.74
CA HIS A 67 -2.90 5.78 -10.79
C HIS A 67 -4.36 5.79 -11.26
N ASN A 68 -4.86 4.64 -11.68
CA ASN A 68 -6.28 4.41 -12.02
C ASN A 68 -6.96 3.45 -11.03
N GLU A 69 -6.33 3.17 -9.89
CA GLU A 69 -6.87 2.25 -8.90
C GLU A 69 -8.20 2.75 -8.30
N ILE A 70 -9.09 1.83 -7.99
CA ILE A 70 -10.39 2.12 -7.38
C ILE A 70 -10.19 2.78 -6.01
N PRO A 71 -10.99 3.81 -5.66
CA PRO A 71 -10.95 4.43 -4.34
C PRO A 71 -11.03 3.38 -3.22
N GLY A 72 -10.13 3.49 -2.25
CA GLY A 72 -9.95 2.53 -1.17
C GLY A 72 -8.78 1.55 -1.40
N PHE A 73 -8.50 1.13 -2.65
CA PHE A 73 -7.30 0.34 -2.95
C PHE A 73 -6.04 1.22 -3.04
N ASP A 74 -6.19 2.49 -3.32
CA ASP A 74 -5.12 3.50 -3.27
C ASP A 74 -4.49 3.63 -1.87
N THR A 75 -5.27 3.39 -0.81
CA THR A 75 -4.75 3.38 0.57
C THR A 75 -3.68 2.32 0.80
N ALA A 76 -3.68 1.23 0.00
CA ALA A 76 -2.65 0.21 0.06
C ALA A 76 -1.27 0.76 -0.35
N MET A 77 -1.23 1.66 -1.34
CA MET A 77 0.03 2.27 -1.78
C MET A 77 0.60 3.19 -0.70
N VAL A 78 -0.25 3.99 -0.03
CA VAL A 78 0.17 4.86 1.07
C VAL A 78 0.77 4.03 2.21
N GLN A 79 0.09 2.96 2.60
CA GLN A 79 0.54 2.08 3.64
C GLN A 79 1.87 1.40 3.31
N MET A 80 2.02 0.89 2.07
CA MET A 80 3.26 0.29 1.63
C MET A 80 4.39 1.31 1.53
N SER A 81 4.08 2.55 1.14
CA SER A 81 5.04 3.66 1.18
C SER A 81 5.60 3.86 2.59
N ASP A 82 4.73 3.94 3.61
CA ASP A 82 5.13 4.08 5.00
C ASP A 82 6.02 2.90 5.47
N GLU A 83 5.66 1.67 5.07
CA GLU A 83 6.42 0.48 5.43
C GLU A 83 7.79 0.44 4.72
N ILE A 84 7.86 0.79 3.43
CA ILE A 84 9.10 0.89 2.65
C ILE A 84 10.02 1.96 3.28
N LEU A 85 9.49 3.13 3.60
CA LEU A 85 10.25 4.22 4.21
C LEU A 85 10.80 3.82 5.58
N SER A 86 9.98 3.18 6.41
CA SER A 86 10.39 2.76 7.76
C SER A 86 11.46 1.68 7.76
N LYS A 87 11.46 0.80 6.74
CA LYS A 87 12.41 -0.31 6.62
C LYS A 87 13.58 0.01 5.69
N ASN A 88 13.47 1.06 4.90
CA ASN A 88 14.34 1.34 3.76
C ASN A 88 14.57 0.09 2.88
N SER A 89 13.51 -0.64 2.58
CA SER A 89 13.54 -1.94 1.89
C SER A 89 12.24 -2.16 1.11
N LEU A 90 12.33 -2.87 0.00
CA LEU A 90 11.16 -3.35 -0.74
C LEU A 90 10.62 -4.69 -0.22
N GLN A 91 11.24 -5.28 0.81
CA GLN A 91 10.76 -6.50 1.45
C GLN A 91 9.57 -6.21 2.36
N VAL A 92 8.50 -5.75 1.75
CA VAL A 92 7.22 -5.47 2.37
C VAL A 92 6.15 -6.40 1.81
N GLU A 93 5.17 -6.75 2.64
CA GLU A 93 4.11 -7.63 2.18
C GLU A 93 3.01 -6.88 1.47
N ALA A 94 2.40 -7.54 0.46
CA ALA A 94 1.23 -7.00 -0.20
C ALA A 94 0.07 -6.84 0.79
N VAL A 95 -0.64 -5.72 0.67
CA VAL A 95 -1.83 -5.44 1.48
C VAL A 95 -2.94 -6.42 1.13
N SER A 96 -3.49 -7.06 2.16
CA SER A 96 -4.57 -8.02 1.99
C SER A 96 -5.78 -7.37 1.32
N GLY A 97 -6.32 -8.02 0.29
CA GLY A 97 -7.42 -7.51 -0.53
C GLY A 97 -6.98 -6.58 -1.68
N ALA A 98 -5.78 -5.99 -1.64
CA ALA A 98 -5.24 -5.08 -2.66
C ALA A 98 -3.98 -5.63 -3.35
N THR A 99 -3.86 -6.94 -3.51
CA THR A 99 -2.63 -7.62 -3.96
C THR A 99 -2.10 -7.11 -5.30
N TYR A 100 -2.98 -6.85 -6.28
CA TYR A 100 -2.53 -6.36 -7.59
C TYR A 100 -2.04 -4.93 -7.54
N THR A 101 -2.74 -4.05 -6.81
CA THR A 101 -2.30 -2.67 -6.56
C THR A 101 -0.97 -2.64 -5.81
N SER A 102 -0.83 -3.49 -4.79
CA SER A 102 0.41 -3.64 -4.01
C SER A 102 1.59 -4.06 -4.88
N LYS A 103 1.40 -5.05 -5.75
CA LYS A 103 2.45 -5.50 -6.68
C LYS A 103 2.85 -4.42 -7.66
N GLY A 104 1.87 -3.75 -8.28
CA GLY A 104 2.14 -2.67 -9.22
C GLY A 104 2.85 -1.49 -8.56
N PHE A 105 2.52 -1.18 -7.31
CA PHE A 105 3.23 -0.16 -6.56
C PHE A 105 4.69 -0.54 -6.26
N LEU A 106 4.93 -1.80 -5.84
CA LEU A 106 6.30 -2.30 -5.66
C LEU A 106 7.11 -2.29 -6.96
N GLU A 107 6.49 -2.69 -8.08
CA GLU A 107 7.11 -2.63 -9.39
C GLU A 107 7.50 -1.19 -9.75
N ALA A 108 6.62 -0.20 -9.46
CA ALA A 108 6.92 1.20 -9.72
C ALA A 108 8.10 1.72 -8.87
N VAL A 109 8.14 1.37 -7.59
CA VAL A 109 9.27 1.77 -6.73
C VAL A 109 10.56 1.07 -7.17
N GLN A 110 10.49 -0.22 -7.53
CA GLN A 110 11.65 -0.96 -8.05
C GLN A 110 12.18 -0.35 -9.35
N ASP A 111 11.29 0.01 -10.28
CA ASP A 111 11.69 0.69 -11.53
C ASP A 111 12.43 2.01 -11.26
N ALA A 112 11.96 2.80 -10.29
CA ALA A 112 12.66 4.02 -9.88
C ALA A 112 14.06 3.73 -9.31
N LEU A 113 14.20 2.68 -8.49
CA LEU A 113 15.51 2.26 -7.96
C LEU A 113 16.44 1.75 -9.08
N ASP A 114 15.90 1.01 -10.04
CA ASP A 114 16.67 0.52 -11.19
C ASP A 114 17.20 1.70 -12.04
N GLN A 115 16.41 2.75 -12.23
CA GLN A 115 16.83 3.98 -12.90
C GLN A 115 17.88 4.74 -12.07
N ALA A 116 17.78 4.70 -10.74
CA ALA A 116 18.83 5.21 -9.87
C ALA A 116 20.13 4.38 -9.94
N GLY A 117 20.06 3.14 -10.47
CA GLY A 117 21.16 2.19 -10.45
C GLY A 117 21.44 1.63 -9.06
N ILE A 118 20.42 1.58 -8.21
CA ILE A 118 20.50 1.07 -6.84
C ILE A 118 19.83 -0.30 -6.82
N ARG A 119 20.57 -1.32 -6.37
CA ARG A 119 20.00 -2.62 -6.06
C ARG A 119 19.48 -2.63 -4.62
N GLU A 120 18.50 -3.48 -4.36
CA GLU A 120 17.89 -3.61 -3.02
C GLU A 120 18.92 -3.86 -1.91
N ASP A 121 19.97 -4.65 -2.20
CA ASP A 121 21.05 -4.93 -1.25
C ASP A 121 21.95 -3.72 -0.94
N GLN A 122 21.80 -2.63 -1.67
CA GLN A 122 22.49 -1.36 -1.48
C GLN A 122 21.65 -0.31 -0.74
N LEU A 123 20.37 -0.57 -0.55
CA LEU A 123 19.55 0.21 0.37
C LEU A 123 20.09 -0.04 1.78
N GLY A 124 20.55 1.03 2.42
CA GLY A 124 21.08 0.90 3.78
C GLY A 124 19.96 0.45 4.73
N TRP A 125 20.08 -0.74 5.29
CA TRP A 125 19.21 -1.15 6.39
C TRP A 125 19.43 -0.17 7.55
N SER A 126 18.41 0.54 7.94
CA SER A 126 18.40 1.10 9.27
C SER A 126 18.00 -0.04 10.22
N ASP A 127 19.00 -0.73 10.78
CA ASP A 127 18.82 -1.42 12.05
C ASP A 127 18.61 -0.34 13.14
N GLU A 128 17.57 0.46 13.02
CA GLU A 128 17.03 1.10 14.20
C GLU A 128 16.53 -0.06 15.05
N GLU A 129 17.26 -0.34 16.13
CA GLU A 129 16.81 -1.22 17.19
C GLU A 129 15.37 -0.80 17.52
N ARG A 130 14.40 -1.57 17.02
CA ARG A 130 13.01 -1.36 17.42
C ARG A 130 13.00 -1.57 18.92
N GLU A 131 12.73 -0.52 19.67
CA GLU A 131 12.49 -0.65 21.10
C GLU A 131 11.38 -1.70 21.26
N GLU A 132 11.72 -2.81 21.90
CA GLU A 132 10.73 -3.82 22.27
C GLU A 132 9.74 -3.16 23.23
N GLN A 133 8.53 -2.92 22.74
CA GLN A 133 7.44 -2.47 23.60
C GLN A 133 6.80 -3.69 24.25
N LYS A 134 6.94 -3.79 25.58
CA LYS A 134 6.24 -4.78 26.35
C LYS A 134 4.92 -4.20 26.84
N ILE A 135 3.82 -4.78 26.35
CA ILE A 135 2.46 -4.44 26.76
C ILE A 135 1.90 -5.64 27.52
N GLU A 136 1.31 -5.40 28.68
CA GLU A 136 0.61 -6.42 29.46
C GLU A 136 -0.89 -6.17 29.34
N CYS A 137 -1.68 -7.20 29.11
CA CYS A 137 -3.14 -7.15 29.03
C CYS A 137 -3.73 -8.52 29.43
N ASP A 138 -5.00 -8.51 29.80
CA ASP A 138 -5.70 -9.75 30.21
C ASP A 138 -6.09 -10.58 28.98
N VAL A 139 -6.48 -9.92 27.89
CA VAL A 139 -6.86 -10.57 26.63
C VAL A 139 -6.10 -9.94 25.46
N LEU A 140 -5.33 -10.75 24.78
CA LEU A 140 -4.62 -10.34 23.56
C LEU A 140 -5.35 -10.87 22.31
N ILE A 141 -5.73 -9.96 21.41
CA ILE A 141 -6.30 -10.29 20.10
C ILE A 141 -5.26 -10.01 19.02
N VAL A 142 -4.96 -11.01 18.23
CA VAL A 142 -3.98 -10.92 17.14
C VAL A 142 -4.73 -10.72 15.81
N GLY A 143 -4.60 -9.53 15.24
CA GLY A 143 -5.24 -9.09 14.02
C GLY A 143 -6.41 -8.14 14.27
N GLY A 144 -6.27 -6.89 13.78
CA GLY A 144 -7.27 -5.81 13.87
C GLY A 144 -8.20 -5.76 12.65
N GLY A 145 -8.59 -6.90 12.09
CA GLY A 145 -9.64 -7.00 11.07
C GLY A 145 -11.05 -7.03 11.66
N GLY A 146 -12.08 -7.23 10.85
CA GLY A 146 -13.48 -7.29 11.30
C GLY A 146 -13.72 -8.32 12.39
N ALA A 147 -13.13 -9.50 12.28
CA ALA A 147 -13.24 -10.54 13.31
C ALA A 147 -12.55 -10.15 14.62
N GLY A 148 -11.35 -9.54 14.55
CA GLY A 148 -10.63 -9.08 15.73
C GLY A 148 -11.37 -7.98 16.49
N PHE A 149 -11.92 -7.00 15.79
CA PHE A 149 -12.73 -5.96 16.39
C PHE A 149 -14.03 -6.52 16.99
N ALA A 150 -14.70 -7.46 16.30
CA ALA A 150 -15.89 -8.12 16.85
C ALA A 150 -15.56 -8.87 18.14
N ALA A 151 -14.46 -9.60 18.17
CA ALA A 151 -14.00 -10.30 19.38
C ALA A 151 -13.67 -9.32 20.52
N ALA A 152 -13.02 -8.19 20.22
CA ALA A 152 -12.69 -7.17 21.20
C ALA A 152 -13.96 -6.53 21.80
N ILE A 153 -14.93 -6.17 20.95
CA ILE A 153 -16.21 -5.61 21.40
C ILE A 153 -16.93 -6.59 22.31
N GLU A 154 -17.00 -7.87 21.92
CA GLU A 154 -17.68 -8.89 22.74
C GLU A 154 -16.95 -9.08 24.08
N ALA A 155 -15.63 -9.16 24.10
CA ALA A 155 -14.87 -9.27 25.35
C ALA A 155 -15.13 -8.08 26.28
N LEU A 156 -15.10 -6.85 25.76
CA LEU A 156 -15.39 -5.63 26.54
C LEU A 156 -16.82 -5.55 27.05
N THR A 157 -17.78 -6.23 26.40
CA THR A 157 -19.18 -6.27 26.89
C THR A 157 -19.40 -7.31 27.98
N GLN A 158 -18.53 -8.30 28.11
CA GLN A 158 -18.66 -9.41 29.03
C GLN A 158 -17.76 -9.34 30.27
N SER A 159 -16.71 -8.50 30.24
CA SER A 159 -15.76 -8.36 31.35
C SER A 159 -15.20 -6.94 31.42
N ASP A 160 -14.60 -6.64 32.56
CA ASP A 160 -13.82 -5.41 32.79
C ASP A 160 -12.32 -5.64 32.49
N ASP A 161 -11.98 -6.70 31.72
CA ASP A 161 -10.61 -7.06 31.40
C ASP A 161 -9.95 -6.01 30.47
N GLU A 162 -8.65 -5.86 30.60
CA GLU A 162 -7.84 -5.03 29.71
C GLU A 162 -7.61 -5.78 28.38
N ILE A 163 -8.17 -5.24 27.28
CA ILE A 163 -8.12 -5.86 25.96
C ILE A 163 -7.07 -5.17 25.10
N CYS A 164 -6.09 -5.94 24.62
CA CYS A 164 -5.13 -5.48 23.61
C CYS A 164 -5.45 -6.08 22.24
N ILE A 165 -5.35 -5.24 21.19
CA ILE A 165 -5.35 -5.69 19.81
C ILE A 165 -3.97 -5.38 19.22
N VAL A 166 -3.30 -6.39 18.67
CA VAL A 166 -2.08 -6.20 17.87
C VAL A 166 -2.42 -6.38 16.38
N GLU A 167 -2.03 -5.40 15.57
CA GLU A 167 -2.22 -5.42 14.14
C GLU A 167 -0.86 -5.26 13.45
N LYS A 168 -0.62 -6.09 12.44
CA LYS A 168 0.61 -6.06 11.64
C LYS A 168 0.74 -4.78 10.84
N MET A 169 -0.38 -4.29 10.35
CA MET A 169 -0.45 -3.09 9.50
C MET A 169 -0.55 -1.84 10.36
N SER A 170 -0.18 -0.69 9.81
CA SER A 170 -0.25 0.61 10.49
C SER A 170 -1.68 1.10 10.79
N PHE A 171 -2.70 0.37 10.31
CA PHE A 171 -4.10 0.67 10.58
C PHE A 171 -4.94 -0.60 10.79
N GLY A 172 -6.06 -0.47 11.49
CA GLY A 172 -7.02 -1.54 11.68
C GLY A 172 -8.06 -1.62 10.55
N GLY A 173 -8.81 -2.72 10.52
CA GLY A 173 -9.93 -2.97 9.62
C GLY A 173 -9.71 -4.12 8.63
N GLY A 174 -8.48 -4.36 8.20
CA GLY A 174 -8.17 -5.43 7.23
C GLY A 174 -9.07 -5.38 5.99
N ASN A 175 -9.45 -6.53 5.45
CA ASN A 175 -10.35 -6.63 4.30
C ASN A 175 -11.75 -6.04 4.56
N THR A 176 -12.20 -5.99 5.80
CA THR A 176 -13.51 -5.41 6.16
C THR A 176 -13.56 -3.92 5.83
N ARG A 177 -12.46 -3.18 6.04
CA ARG A 177 -12.36 -1.76 5.66
C ARG A 177 -12.48 -1.56 4.14
N MET A 178 -12.03 -2.54 3.35
CA MET A 178 -12.04 -2.50 1.88
C MET A 178 -13.37 -2.98 1.28
N SER A 179 -14.32 -3.46 2.11
CA SER A 179 -15.64 -3.88 1.66
C SER A 179 -16.54 -2.68 1.35
N GLY A 180 -17.53 -2.87 0.48
CA GLY A 180 -18.55 -1.86 0.19
C GLY A 180 -19.52 -1.59 1.35
N GLY A 181 -19.38 -2.29 2.48
CA GLY A 181 -20.31 -2.20 3.62
C GLY A 181 -21.61 -2.98 3.41
N GLU A 182 -21.68 -3.81 2.38
CA GLU A 182 -22.81 -4.69 2.11
C GLU A 182 -22.72 -5.94 2.97
N PHE A 183 -23.85 -6.32 3.54
CA PHE A 183 -24.00 -7.52 4.32
C PHE A 183 -25.18 -8.35 3.77
N ALA A 184 -24.87 -9.54 3.27
CA ALA A 184 -25.89 -10.45 2.76
C ALA A 184 -26.59 -11.17 3.94
N ALA A 185 -27.88 -10.94 4.06
CA ALA A 185 -28.72 -11.58 5.11
C ALA A 185 -30.11 -11.87 4.53
N PRO A 186 -30.42 -13.14 4.27
CA PRO A 186 -31.71 -13.51 3.70
C PRO A 186 -32.85 -13.33 4.67
N GLY A 187 -34.03 -12.94 4.17
CA GLY A 187 -35.25 -12.82 4.96
C GLY A 187 -35.17 -11.74 6.06
N ASN A 188 -34.34 -10.73 5.88
CA ASN A 188 -34.17 -9.67 6.88
C ASN A 188 -35.35 -8.69 6.91
N TRP A 189 -35.45 -7.91 7.97
CA TRP A 189 -36.54 -6.96 8.20
C TRP A 189 -36.65 -5.85 7.14
N VAL A 190 -35.51 -5.47 6.51
CA VAL A 190 -35.52 -4.46 5.43
C VAL A 190 -36.21 -5.02 4.18
N GLN A 191 -35.88 -6.24 3.80
CA GLN A 191 -36.55 -6.94 2.69
C GLN A 191 -38.06 -7.03 2.93
N LEU A 192 -38.47 -7.38 4.13
CA LEU A 192 -39.90 -7.47 4.47
C LEU A 192 -40.59 -6.09 4.39
N GLN A 193 -39.94 -5.01 4.80
CA GLN A 193 -40.47 -3.66 4.66
C GLN A 193 -40.62 -3.21 3.19
N GLU A 194 -39.73 -3.68 2.31
CA GLU A 194 -39.79 -3.41 0.87
C GLU A 194 -40.71 -4.39 0.10
N GLY A 195 -41.39 -5.28 0.83
CA GLY A 195 -42.32 -6.25 0.24
C GLY A 195 -41.63 -7.44 -0.44
N ILE A 196 -40.38 -7.68 -0.12
CA ILE A 196 -39.62 -8.85 -0.57
C ILE A 196 -39.82 -9.96 0.46
N ASP A 197 -40.68 -10.92 0.15
CA ASP A 197 -41.07 -12.03 1.04
C ASP A 197 -40.68 -13.43 0.51
N ASN A 198 -40.07 -13.46 -0.67
CA ASN A 198 -39.65 -14.67 -1.36
C ASN A 198 -38.19 -15.07 -1.15
N ASP A 199 -37.48 -14.38 -0.28
CA ASP A 199 -36.09 -14.73 0.11
C ASP A 199 -36.11 -15.59 1.38
N SER A 200 -35.15 -16.53 1.45
CA SER A 200 -35.02 -17.44 2.60
C SER A 200 -33.58 -17.93 2.77
N PRO A 201 -33.22 -18.42 3.97
CA PRO A 201 -31.91 -19.05 4.18
C PRO A 201 -31.62 -20.20 3.21
N GLU A 202 -32.66 -20.98 2.83
CA GLU A 202 -32.54 -22.08 1.89
C GLU A 202 -32.19 -21.56 0.47
N LEU A 203 -32.89 -20.53 -0.01
CA LEU A 203 -32.62 -19.90 -1.29
C LEU A 203 -31.21 -19.28 -1.31
N PHE A 204 -30.85 -18.60 -0.26
CA PHE A 204 -29.51 -18.03 -0.08
C PHE A 204 -28.41 -19.10 -0.17
N TYR A 205 -28.60 -20.23 0.53
CA TYR A 205 -27.72 -21.39 0.44
C TYR A 205 -27.58 -21.90 -0.99
N GLU A 206 -28.73 -22.10 -1.68
CA GLU A 206 -28.74 -22.60 -3.07
C GLU A 206 -27.99 -21.63 -4.02
N ASP A 207 -28.22 -20.35 -3.88
CA ASP A 207 -27.56 -19.31 -4.69
C ASP A 207 -26.05 -19.23 -4.42
N LEU A 208 -25.63 -19.33 -3.16
CA LEU A 208 -24.21 -19.38 -2.81
C LEU A 208 -23.52 -20.62 -3.40
N MET A 209 -24.14 -21.80 -3.26
CA MET A 209 -23.60 -23.04 -3.82
C MET A 209 -23.52 -22.99 -5.33
N LYS A 210 -24.58 -22.52 -5.99
CA LYS A 210 -24.67 -22.39 -7.45
C LYS A 210 -23.64 -21.33 -7.96
N GLY A 211 -23.58 -20.17 -7.34
CA GLY A 211 -22.62 -19.11 -7.68
C GLY A 211 -21.18 -19.56 -7.48
N GLY A 212 -20.92 -20.33 -6.45
CA GLY A 212 -19.65 -20.99 -6.15
C GLY A 212 -19.39 -22.25 -6.98
N LYS A 213 -20.22 -22.60 -7.99
CA LYS A 213 -20.10 -23.79 -8.82
C LYS A 213 -20.06 -25.10 -8.02
N ASN A 214 -20.71 -25.12 -6.87
CA ASN A 214 -20.71 -26.22 -5.90
C ASN A 214 -19.30 -26.62 -5.40
N LEU A 215 -18.36 -25.69 -5.41
CA LEU A 215 -17.00 -25.90 -4.87
C LEU A 215 -16.90 -25.60 -3.37
N GLY A 216 -17.88 -24.86 -2.82
CA GLY A 216 -17.94 -24.54 -1.39
C GLY A 216 -18.23 -25.80 -0.54
N ASN A 217 -17.76 -25.80 0.70
CA ASN A 217 -18.13 -26.82 1.66
C ASN A 217 -19.60 -26.59 2.10
N PRO A 218 -20.52 -27.54 1.81
CA PRO A 218 -21.95 -27.36 2.10
C PRO A 218 -22.27 -27.12 3.56
N GLU A 219 -21.52 -27.74 4.49
CA GLU A 219 -21.74 -27.58 5.92
C GLU A 219 -21.37 -26.18 6.39
N LEU A 220 -20.25 -25.64 5.89
CA LEU A 220 -19.81 -24.26 6.22
C LEU A 220 -20.74 -23.21 5.61
N VAL A 221 -21.22 -23.42 4.37
CA VAL A 221 -22.14 -22.48 3.72
C VAL A 221 -23.52 -22.46 4.43
N ARG A 222 -23.92 -23.53 5.13
CA ARG A 222 -25.15 -23.54 5.93
C ARG A 222 -25.05 -22.79 7.26
N ILE A 223 -23.83 -22.49 7.73
CA ILE A 223 -23.60 -21.74 8.97
C ILE A 223 -23.67 -20.23 8.73
N LEU A 224 -23.46 -19.80 7.47
CA LEU A 224 -23.59 -18.40 7.08
C LEU A 224 -25.04 -17.93 7.16
#